data_857e46a5ba6137f8e3ff0128b85b7182
#
_entry.id   857e46a5ba6137f8e3ff0128b85b7182
#
_cell.length_a   1.000
_cell.length_b   1.000
_cell.length_c   1.000
_cell.angle_alpha   90.00
_cell.angle_beta   90.00
_cell.angle_gamma   90.00
#
_symmetry.space_group_name_H-M   'P 1'
#
loop_
_entity.id
_entity.type
_entity.pdbx_description
1 polymer ?
#
loop_
_entity_poly.entity_id
_entity_poly.type
_entity_poly.pdbx_seq_one_letter_code
_entity_poly.pdbx_strand_id
1 'polypeptide(L)'
;DVQVSERKFRFFGVGATLSSTDGAGIEGYWGHRNLFGRAEKLRIEGSVSRIGETGDYKDLDYKAALLFEKPGLVGPASKFTYDIRLVSEHPDAYDRLSFSTGAGISYEITKQQTRSGQLRVEYTDLTDVFFPLGRKYLLVSTPIEYVYDTRDNKLNPKKGWRALAFVEPTIDAYSGATFVKLRGEGSVYQAIDGNGRIVAAGRVAAGSIVGAGLDDIPADRRFYSGGGGSVRGYGYQAIGPRVPDPLNPGEFIPTGGRSYAEASAELRVQVTDSFGVVPFIDAGTVSTDQFPDFSDVRVGAGVGVRYITPFGPLRVDAAVPLNRRPGDASFGIYAGIGQAF
;
A
#
# COMPACT_ATOMS: atom_id res chain seq x y z
N ASP A 1 -20.90 -3.49 38.52
CA ASP A 1 -21.81 -2.90 37.54
C ASP A 1 -21.10 -2.72 36.22
N VAL A 2 -21.65 -3.29 35.15
CA VAL A 2 -21.17 -3.12 33.79
C VAL A 2 -22.05 -2.06 33.12
N GLN A 3 -21.49 -0.88 32.84
CA GLN A 3 -22.15 0.14 32.04
C GLN A 3 -21.94 -0.13 30.55
N VAL A 4 -23.03 -0.41 29.83
CA VAL A 4 -23.01 -0.60 28.38
C VAL A 4 -23.52 0.69 27.73
N SER A 5 -22.68 1.27 26.86
CA SER A 5 -23.03 2.43 26.05
C SER A 5 -23.09 2.01 24.57
N GLU A 6 -24.21 2.23 23.91
CA GLU A 6 -24.36 1.92 22.49
C GLU A 6 -23.60 2.92 21.63
N ARG A 7 -22.80 2.40 20.68
CA ARG A 7 -22.18 3.22 19.64
C ARG A 7 -23.17 3.52 18.52
N LYS A 8 -23.10 4.72 17.95
CA LYS A 8 -23.88 5.08 16.76
C LYS A 8 -23.62 4.04 15.65
N PHE A 9 -24.67 3.54 15.02
CA PHE A 9 -24.55 2.52 13.96
C PHE A 9 -23.84 3.03 12.72
N ARG A 10 -24.05 4.30 12.37
CA ARG A 10 -23.43 4.94 11.21
C ARG A 10 -22.10 5.59 11.60
N PHE A 11 -21.13 5.49 10.70
CA PHE A 11 -19.83 6.14 10.83
C PHE A 11 -19.34 6.58 9.47
N PHE A 12 -18.51 7.57 9.42
CA PHE A 12 -17.87 8.07 8.21
C PHE A 12 -16.44 8.52 8.54
N GLY A 13 -15.62 8.66 7.50
CA GLY A 13 -14.30 9.21 7.60
C GLY A 13 -13.86 9.78 6.26
N VAL A 14 -12.91 10.70 6.33
CA VAL A 14 -12.28 11.33 5.18
C VAL A 14 -10.77 11.32 5.42
N GLY A 15 -10.00 11.07 4.38
CA GLY A 15 -8.55 11.14 4.36
C GLY A 15 -8.07 11.99 3.20
N ALA A 16 -6.88 12.58 3.34
CA ALA A 16 -6.21 13.29 2.27
C ALA A 16 -4.72 12.99 2.30
N THR A 17 -4.11 12.91 1.14
CA THR A 17 -2.67 12.74 0.92
C THR A 17 -2.18 13.80 -0.05
N LEU A 18 -0.94 14.21 0.07
CA LEU A 18 -0.30 15.12 -0.85
C LEU A 18 1.14 14.66 -1.09
N SER A 19 1.52 14.61 -2.35
CA SER A 19 2.87 14.31 -2.80
C SER A 19 3.24 15.25 -3.94
N SER A 20 4.47 15.73 -3.96
CA SER A 20 5.00 16.53 -5.07
C SER A 20 5.35 15.69 -6.29
N THR A 21 5.36 14.37 -6.15
CA THR A 21 5.69 13.40 -7.20
C THR A 21 4.48 12.60 -7.69
N ASP A 22 3.38 12.59 -6.91
CA ASP A 22 2.24 11.69 -7.17
C ASP A 22 0.90 12.45 -7.10
N GLY A 23 0.95 13.79 -6.96
CA GLY A 23 -0.23 14.64 -6.85
C GLY A 23 -0.95 14.54 -5.50
N ALA A 24 -2.17 15.09 -5.45
CA ALA A 24 -3.03 15.01 -4.28
C ALA A 24 -4.02 13.84 -4.39
N GLY A 25 -4.38 13.28 -3.23
CA GLY A 25 -5.41 12.25 -3.12
C GLY A 25 -6.43 12.60 -2.04
N ILE A 26 -7.69 12.28 -2.29
CA ILE A 26 -8.78 12.39 -1.34
C ILE A 26 -9.50 11.04 -1.29
N GLU A 27 -9.78 10.57 -0.09
CA GLU A 27 -10.57 9.37 0.15
C GLU A 27 -11.69 9.63 1.14
N GLY A 28 -12.78 8.91 1.00
CA GLY A 28 -13.89 9.00 1.93
C GLY A 28 -14.61 7.67 2.06
N TYR A 29 -15.22 7.46 3.23
CA TYR A 29 -16.06 6.29 3.44
C TYR A 29 -17.26 6.61 4.33
N TRP A 30 -18.31 5.84 4.08
CA TRP A 30 -19.48 5.74 4.93
C TRP A 30 -19.67 4.27 5.33
N GLY A 31 -20.15 4.02 6.54
CA GLY A 31 -20.43 2.66 6.98
C GLY A 31 -21.54 2.54 8.00
N HIS A 32 -22.05 1.31 8.14
CA HIS A 32 -23.06 0.89 9.10
C HIS A 32 -22.57 -0.36 9.85
N ARG A 33 -22.65 -0.36 11.22
CA ARG A 33 -22.07 -1.41 12.08
C ARG A 33 -23.01 -2.54 12.45
N ASN A 34 -24.28 -2.45 12.11
CA ASN A 34 -25.30 -3.45 12.46
C ASN A 34 -26.40 -3.44 11.39
N LEU A 35 -26.05 -3.82 10.17
CA LEU A 35 -26.91 -3.64 8.99
C LEU A 35 -28.23 -4.43 9.10
N PHE A 36 -28.15 -5.68 9.57
CA PHE A 36 -29.27 -6.62 9.69
C PHE A 36 -29.57 -7.02 11.13
N GLY A 37 -28.97 -6.35 12.13
CA GLY A 37 -29.24 -6.60 13.55
C GLY A 37 -28.33 -7.66 14.21
N ARG A 38 -27.34 -8.23 13.48
CA ARG A 38 -26.41 -9.25 13.99
C ARG A 38 -24.95 -8.83 13.89
N ALA A 39 -24.70 -7.53 14.07
CA ALA A 39 -23.39 -6.89 13.99
C ALA A 39 -22.72 -6.99 12.60
N GLU A 40 -23.52 -7.17 11.53
CA GLU A 40 -23.01 -7.08 10.17
C GLU A 40 -22.58 -5.65 9.86
N LYS A 41 -21.39 -5.49 9.33
CA LYS A 41 -20.83 -4.20 8.95
C LYS A 41 -20.80 -4.05 7.44
N LEU A 42 -21.37 -2.94 6.96
CA LEU A 42 -21.24 -2.48 5.60
C LEU A 42 -20.38 -1.22 5.59
N ARG A 43 -19.43 -1.14 4.67
CA ARG A 43 -18.66 0.07 4.37
C ARG A 43 -18.63 0.30 2.86
N ILE A 44 -18.92 1.53 2.47
CA ILE A 44 -18.77 2.01 1.10
C ILE A 44 -17.66 3.04 1.13
N GLU A 45 -16.68 2.90 0.26
CA GLU A 45 -15.54 3.81 0.20
C GLU A 45 -15.25 4.22 -1.24
N GLY A 46 -14.67 5.40 -1.40
CA GLY A 46 -14.21 5.90 -2.67
C GLY A 46 -13.01 6.81 -2.50
N SER A 47 -12.16 6.84 -3.52
CA SER A 47 -11.02 7.75 -3.57
C SER A 47 -10.80 8.30 -4.98
N VAL A 48 -10.21 9.49 -5.02
CA VAL A 48 -9.67 10.13 -6.22
C VAL A 48 -8.24 10.54 -5.91
N SER A 49 -7.30 10.20 -6.77
CA SER A 49 -5.87 10.54 -6.63
C SER A 49 -5.27 11.05 -7.93
N ARG A 50 -3.99 11.46 -7.90
CA ARG A 50 -3.26 12.16 -8.98
C ARG A 50 -3.81 13.57 -9.30
N ILE A 51 -4.53 14.18 -8.36
CA ILE A 51 -5.05 15.55 -8.52
C ILE A 51 -3.89 16.54 -8.60
N GLY A 52 -3.84 17.33 -9.70
CA GLY A 52 -2.79 18.33 -9.94
C GLY A 52 -1.55 17.80 -10.66
N GLU A 53 -1.45 16.51 -10.92
CA GLU A 53 -0.40 15.89 -11.72
C GLU A 53 -0.79 15.85 -13.20
N THR A 54 -2.05 15.64 -13.49
CA THR A 54 -2.62 15.64 -14.84
C THR A 54 -3.55 16.83 -15.06
N GLY A 55 -3.67 17.28 -16.31
CA GLY A 55 -4.60 18.32 -16.72
C GLY A 55 -6.00 17.82 -17.09
N ASP A 56 -6.20 16.50 -17.27
CA ASP A 56 -7.47 15.90 -17.64
C ASP A 56 -8.02 15.04 -16.47
N TYR A 57 -9.32 15.24 -16.19
CA TYR A 57 -10.01 14.43 -15.18
C TYR A 57 -10.09 12.94 -15.53
N LYS A 58 -9.89 12.58 -16.80
CA LYS A 58 -9.87 11.19 -17.27
C LYS A 58 -8.61 10.43 -16.84
N ASP A 59 -7.53 11.15 -16.59
CA ASP A 59 -6.24 10.59 -16.18
C ASP A 59 -6.08 10.54 -14.65
N LEU A 60 -7.13 10.94 -13.90
CA LEU A 60 -7.17 10.76 -12.46
C LEU A 60 -7.44 9.30 -12.10
N ASP A 61 -6.90 8.86 -10.98
CA ASP A 61 -7.21 7.55 -10.43
C ASP A 61 -8.52 7.59 -9.65
N TYR A 62 -9.40 6.65 -9.94
CA TYR A 62 -10.68 6.47 -9.26
C TYR A 62 -10.78 5.07 -8.66
N LYS A 63 -11.13 5.00 -7.39
CA LYS A 63 -11.40 3.71 -6.72
C LYS A 63 -12.71 3.79 -5.98
N ALA A 64 -13.52 2.74 -6.11
CA ALA A 64 -14.74 2.56 -5.34
C ALA A 64 -14.80 1.13 -4.81
N ALA A 65 -15.24 0.96 -3.55
CA ALA A 65 -15.39 -0.35 -2.98
C ALA A 65 -16.62 -0.45 -2.06
N LEU A 66 -17.24 -1.62 -2.07
CA LEU A 66 -18.24 -2.06 -1.11
C LEU A 66 -17.65 -3.21 -0.30
N LEU A 67 -17.59 -3.07 1.01
CA LEU A 67 -17.03 -4.03 1.94
C LEU A 67 -18.11 -4.47 2.91
N PHE A 68 -18.35 -5.77 2.99
CA PHE A 68 -19.29 -6.38 3.92
C PHE A 68 -18.56 -7.33 4.87
N GLU A 69 -18.84 -7.22 6.17
CA GLU A 69 -18.28 -8.11 7.20
C GLU A 69 -19.44 -8.69 8.03
N LYS A 70 -19.40 -10.00 8.26
CA LYS A 70 -20.33 -10.70 9.16
C LYS A 70 -19.52 -11.48 10.20
N PRO A 71 -19.57 -11.11 11.48
CA PRO A 71 -18.86 -11.84 12.53
C PRO A 71 -19.53 -13.19 12.82
N GLY A 72 -18.72 -14.13 13.32
CA GLY A 72 -19.20 -15.37 13.93
C GLY A 72 -19.66 -16.47 12.96
N LEU A 73 -19.33 -16.41 11.65
CA LEU A 73 -19.78 -17.41 10.70
C LEU A 73 -19.18 -18.80 10.95
N VAL A 74 -17.90 -18.88 11.32
CA VAL A 74 -17.16 -20.14 11.59
C VAL A 74 -16.59 -20.14 13.01
N GLY A 75 -17.35 -19.56 13.96
CA GLY A 75 -16.95 -19.42 15.36
C GLY A 75 -16.73 -17.94 15.76
N PRO A 76 -16.68 -17.65 17.06
CA PRO A 76 -16.77 -16.30 17.61
C PRO A 76 -15.60 -15.38 17.20
N ALA A 77 -14.44 -15.92 16.90
CA ALA A 77 -13.25 -15.18 16.47
C ALA A 77 -13.18 -14.98 14.95
N SER A 78 -14.15 -15.49 14.18
CA SER A 78 -14.18 -15.38 12.73
C SER A 78 -15.00 -14.21 12.24
N LYS A 79 -14.64 -13.70 11.05
CA LYS A 79 -15.43 -12.74 10.28
C LYS A 79 -15.50 -13.25 8.84
N PHE A 80 -16.69 -13.41 8.32
CA PHE A 80 -16.88 -13.54 6.88
C PHE A 80 -16.72 -12.15 6.25
N THR A 81 -16.00 -12.08 5.13
CA THR A 81 -15.76 -10.85 4.37
C THR A 81 -16.24 -11.03 2.94
N TYR A 82 -16.88 -10.02 2.40
CA TYR A 82 -17.23 -9.95 0.99
C TYR A 82 -16.92 -8.55 0.48
N ASP A 83 -16.31 -8.44 -0.69
CA ASP A 83 -16.03 -7.15 -1.31
C ASP A 83 -16.34 -7.11 -2.79
N ILE A 84 -16.71 -5.92 -3.26
CA ILE A 84 -16.79 -5.54 -4.66
C ILE A 84 -15.91 -4.31 -4.83
N ARG A 85 -15.09 -4.26 -5.88
CA ARG A 85 -14.20 -3.14 -6.16
C ARG A 85 -14.25 -2.76 -7.63
N LEU A 86 -14.21 -1.46 -7.88
CA LEU A 86 -14.02 -0.82 -9.18
C LEU A 86 -12.78 0.06 -9.08
N VAL A 87 -11.87 -0.10 -10.02
CA VAL A 87 -10.62 0.67 -10.07
C VAL A 87 -10.39 1.15 -11.51
N SER A 88 -10.16 2.44 -11.66
CA SER A 88 -9.59 3.06 -12.86
C SER A 88 -8.35 3.80 -12.41
N GLU A 89 -7.17 3.42 -12.88
CA GLU A 89 -5.91 4.06 -12.47
C GLU A 89 -4.94 4.16 -13.64
N HIS A 90 -4.14 5.22 -13.62
CA HIS A 90 -3.27 5.66 -14.71
C HIS A 90 -1.86 6.02 -14.21
N PRO A 91 -1.16 5.16 -13.43
CA PRO A 91 0.22 5.40 -13.09
C PRO A 91 1.09 5.36 -14.35
N ASP A 92 2.34 5.86 -14.28
CA ASP A 92 3.23 5.90 -15.44
C ASP A 92 3.55 4.52 -16.04
N ALA A 93 3.35 3.45 -15.27
CA ALA A 93 3.65 2.08 -15.68
C ALA A 93 2.55 1.42 -16.54
N TYR A 94 1.29 1.82 -16.39
CA TYR A 94 0.14 1.21 -17.05
C TYR A 94 -1.14 2.03 -16.91
N ASP A 95 -2.11 1.77 -17.79
CA ASP A 95 -3.51 2.17 -17.60
C ASP A 95 -4.33 0.94 -17.26
N ARG A 96 -5.24 1.05 -16.29
CA ARG A 96 -6.07 -0.07 -15.85
C ARG A 96 -7.50 0.31 -15.54
N LEU A 97 -8.45 -0.46 -16.09
CA LEU A 97 -9.85 -0.48 -15.66
C LEU A 97 -10.17 -1.89 -15.15
N SER A 98 -10.55 -2.04 -13.89
CA SER A 98 -10.86 -3.34 -13.32
C SER A 98 -12.13 -3.37 -12.47
N PHE A 99 -12.79 -4.53 -12.50
CA PHE A 99 -13.86 -4.92 -11.60
C PHE A 99 -13.47 -6.20 -10.89
N SER A 100 -13.54 -6.22 -9.57
CA SER A 100 -13.28 -7.43 -8.80
C SER A 100 -14.32 -7.68 -7.73
N THR A 101 -14.52 -8.93 -7.40
CA THR A 101 -15.31 -9.38 -6.26
C THR A 101 -14.59 -10.50 -5.52
N GLY A 102 -14.76 -10.56 -4.22
CA GLY A 102 -14.11 -11.56 -3.40
C GLY A 102 -14.92 -11.92 -2.17
N ALA A 103 -14.84 -13.18 -1.77
CA ALA A 103 -15.44 -13.70 -0.55
C ALA A 103 -14.41 -14.47 0.26
N GLY A 104 -14.36 -14.26 1.56
CA GLY A 104 -13.33 -14.86 2.39
C GLY A 104 -13.67 -14.89 3.87
N ILE A 105 -12.70 -15.35 4.64
CA ILE A 105 -12.78 -15.45 6.09
C ILE A 105 -11.53 -14.82 6.68
N SER A 106 -11.74 -13.96 7.68
CA SER A 106 -10.69 -13.47 8.56
C SER A 106 -10.90 -14.10 9.94
N TYR A 107 -9.84 -14.57 10.57
CA TYR A 107 -9.85 -15.22 11.88
C TYR A 107 -8.85 -14.55 12.81
N GLU A 108 -9.33 -14.01 13.92
CA GLU A 108 -8.51 -13.41 14.98
C GLU A 108 -8.09 -14.51 15.97
N ILE A 109 -6.90 -15.10 15.76
CA ILE A 109 -6.38 -16.20 16.59
C ILE A 109 -6.11 -15.69 18.02
N THR A 110 -5.48 -14.52 18.11
CA THR A 110 -5.28 -13.73 19.32
C THR A 110 -5.46 -12.25 18.98
N LYS A 111 -5.44 -11.36 20.00
CA LYS A 111 -5.47 -9.90 19.78
C LYS A 111 -4.31 -9.40 18.90
N GLN A 112 -3.22 -10.16 18.84
CA GLN A 112 -2.02 -9.83 18.05
C GLN A 112 -1.99 -10.55 16.71
N GLN A 113 -2.72 -11.67 16.54
CA GLN A 113 -2.60 -12.56 15.39
C GLN A 113 -3.88 -12.63 14.60
N THR A 114 -3.81 -12.27 13.33
CA THR A 114 -4.92 -12.38 12.40
C THR A 114 -4.50 -13.20 11.18
N ARG A 115 -5.36 -14.10 10.74
CA ARG A 115 -5.25 -14.80 9.45
C ARG A 115 -6.46 -14.45 8.60
N SER A 116 -6.25 -14.24 7.32
CA SER A 116 -7.34 -14.10 6.36
C SER A 116 -7.04 -14.86 5.09
N GLY A 117 -8.08 -15.34 4.46
CA GLY A 117 -8.04 -15.97 3.14
C GLY A 117 -9.31 -15.63 2.38
N GLN A 118 -9.19 -15.44 1.08
CA GLN A 118 -10.28 -15.00 0.22
C GLN A 118 -10.17 -15.69 -1.15
N LEU A 119 -11.29 -16.05 -1.75
CA LEU A 119 -11.36 -16.33 -3.18
C LEU A 119 -11.78 -15.05 -3.89
N ARG A 120 -11.02 -14.63 -4.90
CA ARG A 120 -11.25 -13.41 -5.67
C ARG A 120 -11.33 -13.70 -7.15
N VAL A 121 -12.27 -13.06 -7.83
CA VAL A 121 -12.34 -13.00 -9.28
C VAL A 121 -12.22 -11.54 -9.71
N GLU A 122 -11.37 -11.28 -10.69
CA GLU A 122 -11.14 -9.94 -11.21
C GLU A 122 -11.09 -9.96 -12.74
N TYR A 123 -11.91 -9.11 -13.33
CA TYR A 123 -11.78 -8.75 -14.74
C TYR A 123 -11.00 -7.43 -14.84
N THR A 124 -9.99 -7.42 -15.69
CA THR A 124 -9.13 -6.25 -15.89
C THR A 124 -8.89 -6.02 -17.37
N ASP A 125 -9.04 -4.76 -17.82
CA ASP A 125 -8.56 -4.25 -19.10
C ASP A 125 -7.35 -3.37 -18.80
N LEU A 126 -6.17 -3.72 -19.32
CA LEU A 126 -4.89 -3.13 -18.95
C LEU A 126 -4.04 -2.87 -20.18
N THR A 127 -3.47 -1.66 -20.23
CA THR A 127 -2.51 -1.24 -21.25
C THR A 127 -1.16 -1.00 -20.55
N ASP A 128 -0.09 -1.56 -21.07
CA ASP A 128 1.29 -1.32 -20.61
C ASP A 128 2.26 -1.32 -21.78
N VAL A 129 3.54 -1.14 -21.50
CA VAL A 129 4.59 -1.09 -22.52
C VAL A 129 4.72 -2.39 -23.32
N PHE A 130 4.36 -3.55 -22.77
CA PHE A 130 4.38 -4.83 -23.46
C PHE A 130 3.12 -5.05 -24.31
N PHE A 131 2.00 -4.45 -23.90
CA PHE A 131 0.70 -4.55 -24.58
C PHE A 131 0.09 -3.16 -24.79
N PRO A 132 0.63 -2.36 -25.73
CA PRO A 132 0.20 -0.97 -25.93
C PRO A 132 -1.21 -0.83 -26.55
N LEU A 133 -1.77 -1.91 -27.10
CA LEU A 133 -3.16 -1.97 -27.58
C LEU A 133 -4.14 -2.47 -26.53
N GLY A 134 -3.66 -2.71 -25.30
CA GLY A 134 -4.44 -3.29 -24.22
C GLY A 134 -4.50 -4.82 -24.25
N ARG A 135 -4.57 -5.41 -23.08
CA ARG A 135 -4.80 -6.85 -22.86
C ARG A 135 -5.83 -7.04 -21.75
N LYS A 136 -6.75 -7.96 -21.98
CA LYS A 136 -7.79 -8.31 -21.01
C LYS A 136 -7.38 -9.54 -20.23
N TYR A 137 -7.64 -9.51 -18.93
CA TYR A 137 -7.36 -10.61 -18.02
C TYR A 137 -8.63 -10.98 -17.24
N LEU A 138 -8.79 -12.27 -16.96
CA LEU A 138 -9.76 -12.78 -16.02
C LEU A 138 -9.02 -13.56 -14.94
N LEU A 139 -8.67 -12.87 -13.88
CA LEU A 139 -7.86 -13.42 -12.81
C LEU A 139 -8.74 -14.10 -11.76
N VAL A 140 -8.41 -15.33 -11.42
CA VAL A 140 -8.94 -16.02 -10.25
C VAL A 140 -7.78 -16.21 -9.27
N SER A 141 -7.90 -15.65 -8.08
CA SER A 141 -6.82 -15.67 -7.09
C SER A 141 -7.32 -16.03 -5.69
N THR A 142 -6.39 -16.52 -4.87
CA THR A 142 -6.66 -16.84 -3.47
C THR A 142 -5.64 -16.09 -2.59
N PRO A 143 -5.85 -14.78 -2.33
CA PRO A 143 -5.01 -14.05 -1.40
C PRO A 143 -5.17 -14.59 0.03
N ILE A 144 -4.04 -14.92 0.64
CA ILE A 144 -3.92 -15.38 2.03
C ILE A 144 -2.95 -14.45 2.74
N GLU A 145 -3.35 -13.95 3.90
CA GLU A 145 -2.54 -13.05 4.70
C GLU A 145 -2.47 -13.52 6.15
N TYR A 146 -1.29 -13.38 6.74
CA TYR A 146 -1.05 -13.53 8.16
C TYR A 146 -0.41 -12.26 8.70
N VAL A 147 -0.99 -11.69 9.76
CA VAL A 147 -0.48 -10.51 10.45
C VAL A 147 -0.23 -10.84 11.92
N TYR A 148 0.95 -10.49 12.39
CA TYR A 148 1.29 -10.46 13.82
C TYR A 148 1.64 -9.02 14.20
N ASP A 149 0.89 -8.40 15.12
CA ASP A 149 1.01 -6.99 15.49
C ASP A 149 1.01 -6.81 17.02
N THR A 150 2.15 -6.41 17.56
CA THR A 150 2.36 -6.14 18.98
C THR A 150 2.56 -4.66 19.27
N ARG A 151 2.33 -3.78 18.30
CA ARG A 151 2.51 -2.34 18.47
C ARG A 151 1.57 -1.81 19.56
N ASP A 152 2.09 -0.94 20.39
CA ASP A 152 1.33 -0.24 21.43
C ASP A 152 0.27 0.71 20.85
N ASN A 153 0.56 1.33 19.71
CA ASN A 153 -0.34 2.20 18.97
C ASN A 153 -0.15 1.99 17.45
N LYS A 154 -1.24 1.85 16.71
CA LYS A 154 -1.19 1.59 15.26
C LYS A 154 -0.81 2.81 14.41
N LEU A 155 -1.12 4.03 14.89
CA LEU A 155 -0.88 5.28 14.15
C LEU A 155 0.41 5.98 14.58
N ASN A 156 0.87 5.76 15.81
CA ASN A 156 2.09 6.35 16.35
C ASN A 156 2.79 5.37 17.30
N PRO A 157 3.31 4.25 16.78
CA PRO A 157 3.93 3.22 17.60
C PRO A 157 5.24 3.72 18.22
N LYS A 158 5.40 3.45 19.53
CA LYS A 158 6.61 3.72 20.31
C LYS A 158 7.34 2.43 20.69
N LYS A 159 6.62 1.30 20.73
CA LYS A 159 7.13 -0.02 21.11
C LYS A 159 6.41 -1.12 20.34
N GLY A 160 7.10 -2.25 20.20
CA GLY A 160 6.56 -3.44 19.59
C GLY A 160 7.01 -3.62 18.16
N TRP A 161 6.43 -4.59 17.50
CA TRP A 161 6.75 -4.92 16.12
C TRP A 161 5.51 -5.46 15.40
N ARG A 162 5.54 -5.38 14.08
CA ARG A 162 4.54 -5.94 13.20
C ARG A 162 5.22 -6.77 12.13
N ALA A 163 4.66 -7.95 11.83
CA ALA A 163 5.04 -8.76 10.69
C ALA A 163 3.81 -9.09 9.86
N LEU A 164 4.00 -9.12 8.55
CA LEU A 164 3.00 -9.53 7.57
C LEU A 164 3.63 -10.56 6.64
N ALA A 165 2.91 -11.65 6.39
CA ALA A 165 3.20 -12.61 5.34
C ALA A 165 1.97 -12.71 4.44
N PHE A 166 2.20 -12.66 3.13
CA PHE A 166 1.16 -12.68 2.11
C PHE A 166 1.54 -13.65 0.99
N VAL A 167 0.57 -14.46 0.57
CA VAL A 167 0.69 -15.35 -0.59
C VAL A 167 -0.60 -15.28 -1.41
N GLU A 168 -0.45 -15.14 -2.72
CA GLU A 168 -1.58 -15.05 -3.65
C GLU A 168 -1.31 -15.92 -4.88
N PRO A 169 -1.73 -17.21 -4.87
CA PRO A 169 -1.83 -17.99 -6.07
C PRO A 169 -2.87 -17.38 -7.01
N THR A 170 -2.53 -17.24 -8.29
CA THR A 170 -3.37 -16.61 -9.30
C THR A 170 -3.29 -17.39 -10.60
N ILE A 171 -4.42 -17.54 -11.26
CA ILE A 171 -4.54 -18.01 -12.65
C ILE A 171 -5.26 -16.95 -13.49
N ASP A 172 -4.72 -16.64 -14.65
CA ASP A 172 -5.46 -15.93 -15.69
C ASP A 172 -6.26 -16.93 -16.53
N ALA A 173 -7.59 -16.90 -16.42
CA ALA A 173 -8.46 -17.83 -17.11
C ALA A 173 -8.51 -17.60 -18.63
N TYR A 174 -8.04 -16.46 -19.15
CA TYR A 174 -7.98 -16.20 -20.59
C TYR A 174 -6.72 -16.77 -21.23
N SER A 175 -5.56 -16.61 -20.60
CA SER A 175 -4.29 -17.11 -21.14
C SER A 175 -3.87 -18.47 -20.58
N GLY A 176 -4.41 -18.88 -19.43
CA GLY A 176 -3.95 -20.05 -18.68
C GLY A 176 -2.66 -19.82 -17.88
N ALA A 177 -2.09 -18.61 -17.91
CA ALA A 177 -0.89 -18.27 -17.13
C ALA A 177 -1.15 -18.41 -15.62
N THR A 178 -0.21 -19.02 -14.91
CA THR A 178 -0.30 -19.23 -13.46
C THR A 178 0.92 -18.66 -12.78
N PHE A 179 0.69 -17.94 -11.69
CA PHE A 179 1.78 -17.41 -10.87
C PHE A 179 1.38 -17.31 -9.39
N VAL A 180 2.37 -17.23 -8.54
CA VAL A 180 2.18 -17.02 -7.09
C VAL A 180 2.94 -15.78 -6.68
N LYS A 181 2.21 -14.79 -6.13
CA LYS A 181 2.79 -13.58 -5.56
C LYS A 181 3.04 -13.80 -4.06
N LEU A 182 4.27 -13.61 -3.63
CA LEU A 182 4.73 -13.71 -2.26
C LEU A 182 5.18 -12.35 -1.77
N ARG A 183 4.82 -11.97 -0.55
CA ARG A 183 5.29 -10.72 0.09
C ARG A 183 5.47 -10.95 1.59
N GLY A 184 6.59 -10.46 2.12
CA GLY A 184 6.85 -10.34 3.55
C GLY A 184 7.15 -8.90 3.91
N GLU A 185 6.67 -8.45 5.07
CA GLU A 185 6.98 -7.14 5.64
C GLU A 185 7.16 -7.26 7.14
N GLY A 186 8.17 -6.58 7.69
CA GLY A 186 8.42 -6.47 9.12
C GLY A 186 8.72 -5.03 9.49
N SER A 187 8.19 -4.57 10.63
CA SER A 187 8.54 -3.29 11.22
C SER A 187 8.74 -3.42 12.71
N VAL A 188 9.68 -2.65 13.27
CA VAL A 188 10.04 -2.65 14.69
C VAL A 188 10.13 -1.23 15.19
N TYR A 189 9.72 -1.02 16.44
CA TYR A 189 9.68 0.27 17.11
C TYR A 189 10.24 0.13 18.52
N GLN A 190 11.19 0.99 18.86
CA GLN A 190 11.82 0.99 20.17
C GLN A 190 12.00 2.41 20.69
N ALA A 191 11.31 2.74 21.78
CA ALA A 191 11.61 3.95 22.52
C ALA A 191 13.01 3.83 23.14
N ILE A 192 13.86 4.82 22.88
CA ILE A 192 15.27 4.84 23.36
C ILE A 192 15.35 5.54 24.71
N ASP A 193 14.49 6.52 24.94
CA ASP A 193 14.39 7.28 26.18
C ASP A 193 13.26 6.77 27.08
N GLY A 194 13.36 7.05 28.39
CA GLY A 194 12.36 6.62 29.37
C GLY A 194 10.97 7.24 29.18
N ASN A 195 10.87 8.36 28.49
CA ASN A 195 9.62 9.09 28.26
C ASN A 195 8.96 8.77 26.91
N GLY A 196 9.61 7.97 26.05
CA GLY A 196 9.15 7.65 24.71
C GLY A 196 9.05 8.87 23.78
N ARG A 197 9.94 9.84 23.96
CA ARG A 197 10.11 11.02 23.08
C ARG A 197 11.06 10.74 21.94
N ILE A 198 11.96 9.76 22.11
CA ILE A 198 12.89 9.33 21.07
C ILE A 198 12.59 7.88 20.74
N VAL A 199 12.20 7.60 19.49
CA VAL A 199 11.86 6.26 19.01
C VAL A 199 12.69 5.93 17.79
N ALA A 200 13.44 4.82 17.84
CA ALA A 200 14.01 4.20 16.66
C ALA A 200 12.95 3.32 16.01
N ALA A 201 12.75 3.48 14.70
CA ALA A 201 11.83 2.68 13.91
C ALA A 201 12.55 2.13 12.69
N GLY A 202 12.27 0.86 12.36
CA GLY A 202 12.80 0.19 11.18
C GLY A 202 11.72 -0.60 10.46
N ARG A 203 11.79 -0.66 9.13
CA ARG A 203 10.93 -1.48 8.27
C ARG A 203 11.77 -2.20 7.23
N VAL A 204 11.43 -3.43 6.95
CA VAL A 204 11.92 -4.19 5.80
C VAL A 204 10.74 -4.82 5.09
N ALA A 205 10.80 -4.89 3.76
CA ALA A 205 9.82 -5.59 2.94
C ALA A 205 10.51 -6.27 1.78
N ALA A 206 10.01 -7.43 1.38
CA ALA A 206 10.48 -8.13 0.20
C ALA A 206 9.33 -8.94 -0.42
N GLY A 207 9.44 -9.22 -1.71
CA GLY A 207 8.48 -10.07 -2.40
C GLY A 207 9.06 -10.70 -3.65
N SER A 208 8.35 -11.73 -4.11
CA SER A 208 8.70 -12.50 -5.30
C SER A 208 7.44 -12.96 -6.01
N ILE A 209 7.44 -12.99 -7.33
CA ILE A 209 6.42 -13.63 -8.17
C ILE A 209 7.08 -14.78 -8.91
N VAL A 210 6.54 -15.99 -8.69
CA VAL A 210 7.04 -17.23 -9.29
C VAL A 210 5.96 -17.85 -10.18
N GLY A 211 6.36 -18.56 -11.22
CA GLY A 211 5.47 -19.32 -12.12
C GLY A 211 5.44 -18.76 -13.54
N ALA A 212 5.04 -17.52 -13.76
CA ALA A 212 4.93 -16.91 -15.09
C ALA A 212 6.13 -16.02 -15.44
N GLY A 213 6.30 -15.71 -16.71
CA GLY A 213 7.20 -14.67 -17.22
C GLY A 213 6.70 -13.27 -16.88
N LEU A 214 7.56 -12.25 -16.95
CA LEU A 214 7.19 -10.88 -16.61
C LEU A 214 6.06 -10.34 -17.49
N ASP A 215 6.08 -10.63 -18.77
CA ASP A 215 5.10 -10.25 -19.78
C ASP A 215 3.73 -10.97 -19.64
N ASP A 216 3.72 -12.15 -19.01
CA ASP A 216 2.48 -12.87 -18.70
C ASP A 216 1.83 -12.42 -17.38
N ILE A 217 2.58 -11.68 -16.55
CA ILE A 217 2.05 -11.11 -15.30
C ILE A 217 1.46 -9.74 -15.60
N PRO A 218 0.17 -9.47 -15.31
CA PRO A 218 -0.42 -8.15 -15.46
C PRO A 218 0.40 -7.07 -14.77
N ALA A 219 0.58 -5.90 -15.38
CA ALA A 219 1.44 -4.85 -14.84
C ALA A 219 1.05 -4.43 -13.42
N ASP A 220 -0.24 -4.37 -13.11
CA ASP A 220 -0.77 -4.06 -11.77
C ASP A 220 -0.45 -5.13 -10.70
N ARG A 221 0.00 -6.32 -11.11
CA ARG A 221 0.41 -7.40 -10.21
C ARG A 221 1.92 -7.44 -9.98
N ARG A 222 2.72 -6.80 -10.84
CA ARG A 222 4.18 -6.71 -10.70
C ARG A 222 4.55 -5.92 -9.45
N PHE A 223 5.81 -5.97 -9.07
CA PHE A 223 6.35 -5.14 -8.00
C PHE A 223 6.91 -3.84 -8.55
N TYR A 224 6.69 -2.78 -7.79
CA TYR A 224 7.20 -1.43 -8.01
C TYR A 224 7.71 -0.87 -6.68
N SER A 225 8.61 0.09 -6.72
CA SER A 225 9.14 0.80 -5.56
C SER A 225 9.36 2.28 -5.91
N GLY A 226 9.40 3.14 -4.89
CA GLY A 226 9.46 4.60 -4.99
C GLY A 226 8.16 5.26 -4.54
N GLY A 227 8.24 6.53 -4.19
CA GLY A 227 7.13 7.31 -3.65
C GLY A 227 7.05 7.36 -2.13
N GLY A 228 6.08 8.10 -1.61
CA GLY A 228 5.94 8.43 -0.18
C GLY A 228 5.65 7.28 0.76
N GLY A 229 5.20 6.14 0.26
CA GLY A 229 4.94 4.90 1.01
C GLY A 229 6.01 3.82 0.86
N SER A 230 7.08 4.09 0.13
CA SER A 230 8.13 3.15 -0.23
C SER A 230 9.51 3.80 0.00
N VAL A 231 10.23 4.20 -1.04
CA VAL A 231 11.51 4.89 -0.98
C VAL A 231 11.31 6.38 -1.30
N ARG A 232 11.26 7.20 -0.25
CA ARG A 232 11.05 8.65 -0.37
C ARG A 232 12.23 9.31 -1.08
N GLY A 233 11.95 10.35 -1.87
CA GLY A 233 12.92 11.04 -2.73
C GLY A 233 12.83 10.62 -4.19
N TYR A 234 12.30 9.43 -4.47
CA TYR A 234 11.99 8.93 -5.81
C TYR A 234 10.50 9.13 -6.12
N GLY A 235 10.14 9.30 -7.38
CA GLY A 235 8.75 9.30 -7.85
C GLY A 235 8.05 7.97 -7.62
N TYR A 236 6.72 7.98 -7.69
CA TYR A 236 5.91 6.78 -7.57
C TYR A 236 6.30 5.76 -8.66
N GLN A 237 6.55 4.52 -8.27
CA GLN A 237 6.98 3.43 -9.17
C GLN A 237 8.31 3.67 -9.93
N ALA A 238 9.06 4.72 -9.61
CA ALA A 238 10.25 5.09 -10.38
C ALA A 238 11.48 4.20 -10.17
N ILE A 239 11.50 3.34 -9.16
CA ILE A 239 12.62 2.43 -8.87
C ILE A 239 12.39 1.09 -9.56
N GLY A 240 13.43 0.61 -10.25
CA GLY A 240 13.46 -0.69 -10.91
C GLY A 240 13.62 -0.61 -12.42
N PRO A 241 13.26 -1.68 -13.14
CA PRO A 241 13.35 -1.77 -14.58
C PRO A 241 12.43 -0.75 -15.26
N ARG A 242 12.94 -0.11 -16.33
CA ARG A 242 12.20 0.89 -17.10
C ARG A 242 12.71 0.94 -18.54
N VAL A 243 11.88 1.38 -19.45
CA VAL A 243 12.21 1.58 -20.87
C VAL A 243 12.10 3.07 -21.21
N PRO A 244 12.84 3.57 -22.22
CA PRO A 244 12.62 4.93 -22.72
C PRO A 244 11.18 5.12 -23.21
N ASP A 245 10.59 6.27 -22.90
CA ASP A 245 9.29 6.64 -23.43
C ASP A 245 9.41 7.02 -24.92
N PRO A 246 8.74 6.32 -25.84
CA PRO A 246 8.80 6.62 -27.26
C PRO A 246 8.13 7.94 -27.63
N LEU A 247 7.24 8.47 -26.80
CA LEU A 247 6.48 9.71 -27.04
C LEU A 247 7.16 10.93 -26.42
N ASN A 248 7.90 10.74 -25.32
CA ASN A 248 8.52 11.81 -24.56
C ASN A 248 10.03 11.57 -24.41
N PRO A 249 10.88 12.10 -25.33
CA PRO A 249 12.31 11.91 -25.28
C PRO A 249 12.95 12.38 -23.97
N GLY A 250 13.65 11.49 -23.27
CA GLY A 250 14.28 11.77 -21.97
C GLY A 250 13.46 11.29 -20.77
N GLU A 251 12.22 10.86 -20.97
CA GLU A 251 11.37 10.21 -19.96
C GLU A 251 11.47 8.70 -20.05
N PHE A 252 11.00 8.03 -18.99
CA PHE A 252 11.09 6.57 -18.87
C PHE A 252 9.80 5.99 -18.30
N ILE A 253 9.35 4.90 -18.88
CA ILE A 253 8.16 4.14 -18.43
C ILE A 253 8.62 2.99 -17.54
N PRO A 254 8.17 2.91 -16.27
CA PRO A 254 8.44 1.78 -15.40
C PRO A 254 7.78 0.50 -15.92
N THR A 255 8.51 -0.60 -15.95
CA THR A 255 7.95 -1.89 -16.39
C THR A 255 7.54 -2.78 -15.22
N GLY A 256 7.94 -2.41 -13.99
CA GLY A 256 7.81 -3.26 -12.83
C GLY A 256 8.71 -4.49 -12.87
N GLY A 257 8.67 -5.28 -11.82
CA GLY A 257 9.51 -6.48 -11.70
C GLY A 257 8.78 -7.64 -11.02
N ARG A 258 9.43 -8.81 -11.07
CA ARG A 258 8.95 -10.02 -10.38
C ARG A 258 9.42 -10.11 -8.93
N SER A 259 10.39 -9.32 -8.52
CA SER A 259 10.84 -9.25 -7.13
C SER A 259 11.20 -7.84 -6.71
N TYR A 260 11.16 -7.59 -5.40
CA TYR A 260 11.57 -6.33 -4.81
C TYR A 260 12.11 -6.56 -3.40
N ALA A 261 12.91 -5.62 -2.94
CA ALA A 261 13.29 -5.48 -1.53
C ALA A 261 13.35 -4.01 -1.14
N GLU A 262 12.89 -3.69 0.06
CA GLU A 262 12.90 -2.35 0.65
C GLU A 262 13.37 -2.40 2.09
N ALA A 263 14.04 -1.34 2.53
CA ALA A 263 14.38 -1.10 3.92
C ALA A 263 14.22 0.39 4.24
N SER A 264 13.72 0.70 5.44
CA SER A 264 13.57 2.06 5.94
C SER A 264 14.04 2.14 7.39
N ALA A 265 14.72 3.23 7.75
CA ALA A 265 15.09 3.54 9.12
C ALA A 265 14.73 4.98 9.45
N GLU A 266 14.09 5.18 10.60
CA GLU A 266 13.69 6.49 11.12
C GLU A 266 14.13 6.67 12.57
N LEU A 267 14.55 7.89 12.90
CA LEU A 267 14.71 8.33 14.28
C LEU A 267 13.65 9.40 14.57
N ARG A 268 12.60 9.02 15.29
CA ARG A 268 11.47 9.91 15.63
C ARG A 268 11.79 10.66 16.93
N VAL A 269 11.97 11.96 16.83
CA VAL A 269 12.30 12.82 17.98
C VAL A 269 11.15 13.78 18.25
N GLN A 270 10.45 13.62 19.36
CA GLN A 270 9.42 14.54 19.82
C GLN A 270 10.07 15.71 20.55
N VAL A 271 10.19 16.86 19.87
CA VAL A 271 10.88 18.06 20.38
C VAL A 271 10.03 18.79 21.41
N THR A 272 8.74 18.97 21.12
CA THR A 272 7.73 19.52 22.04
C THR A 272 6.56 18.54 22.18
N ASP A 273 5.57 18.86 23.00
CA ASP A 273 4.38 18.01 23.12
C ASP A 273 3.56 17.95 21.82
N SER A 274 3.68 18.97 20.96
CA SER A 274 2.94 19.06 19.70
C SER A 274 3.80 18.81 18.46
N PHE A 275 5.13 18.95 18.54
CA PHE A 275 6.00 18.86 17.36
C PHE A 275 7.11 17.83 17.53
N GLY A 276 7.38 17.12 16.47
CA GLY A 276 8.50 16.19 16.31
C GLY A 276 9.24 16.36 15.00
N VAL A 277 10.47 15.86 14.97
CA VAL A 277 11.34 15.80 13.78
C VAL A 277 11.76 14.35 13.55
N VAL A 278 11.84 13.94 12.30
CA VAL A 278 12.11 12.55 11.91
C VAL A 278 13.13 12.53 10.78
N PRO A 279 14.45 12.49 11.05
CA PRO A 279 15.42 12.07 10.03
C PRO A 279 15.19 10.61 9.64
N PHE A 280 15.38 10.31 8.36
CA PHE A 280 15.17 8.98 7.81
C PHE A 280 16.06 8.67 6.61
N ILE A 281 16.22 7.40 6.37
CA ILE A 281 16.84 6.83 5.17
C ILE A 281 16.01 5.64 4.69
N ASP A 282 15.77 5.59 3.40
CA ASP A 282 15.04 4.52 2.73
C ASP A 282 15.92 3.94 1.62
N ALA A 283 15.80 2.64 1.38
CA ALA A 283 16.49 1.96 0.30
C ALA A 283 15.54 0.95 -0.36
N GLY A 284 15.68 0.75 -1.66
CA GLY A 284 14.87 -0.24 -2.38
C GLY A 284 15.46 -0.65 -3.71
N THR A 285 15.04 -1.82 -4.17
CA THR A 285 15.36 -2.37 -5.49
C THR A 285 14.17 -3.16 -6.01
N VAL A 286 14.03 -3.20 -7.34
CA VAL A 286 13.06 -4.03 -8.05
C VAL A 286 13.80 -4.73 -9.19
N SER A 287 13.57 -6.03 -9.36
CA SER A 287 14.22 -6.85 -10.38
C SER A 287 13.22 -7.59 -11.26
N THR A 288 13.57 -7.81 -12.53
CA THR A 288 12.83 -8.70 -13.44
C THR A 288 12.97 -10.17 -13.07
N ASP A 289 13.98 -10.53 -12.28
CA ASP A 289 14.19 -11.89 -11.79
C ASP A 289 13.28 -12.22 -10.61
N GLN A 290 13.16 -13.52 -10.30
CA GLN A 290 12.34 -13.99 -9.18
C GLN A 290 12.91 -13.60 -7.81
N PHE A 291 14.21 -13.31 -7.73
CA PHE A 291 14.86 -12.87 -6.50
C PHE A 291 15.36 -11.43 -6.65
N PRO A 292 15.30 -10.62 -5.57
CA PRO A 292 15.80 -9.26 -5.60
C PRO A 292 17.28 -9.20 -5.98
N ASP A 293 17.60 -8.33 -6.94
CA ASP A 293 18.97 -7.98 -7.29
C ASP A 293 19.40 -6.73 -6.52
N PHE A 294 20.47 -6.86 -5.76
CA PHE A 294 21.01 -5.77 -4.96
C PHE A 294 22.12 -4.96 -5.66
N SER A 295 22.38 -5.22 -6.95
CA SER A 295 23.35 -4.45 -7.73
C SER A 295 22.89 -3.03 -8.05
N ASP A 296 21.57 -2.78 -8.09
CA ASP A 296 20.95 -1.50 -8.41
C ASP A 296 20.01 -0.99 -7.29
N VAL A 297 20.51 -0.94 -6.06
CA VAL A 297 19.77 -0.40 -4.92
C VAL A 297 19.69 1.12 -5.02
N ARG A 298 18.49 1.67 -4.91
CA ARG A 298 18.21 3.11 -4.83
C ARG A 298 18.05 3.54 -3.38
N VAL A 299 18.67 4.65 -3.04
CA VAL A 299 18.70 5.17 -1.67
C VAL A 299 18.17 6.60 -1.65
N GLY A 300 17.20 6.85 -0.78
CA GLY A 300 16.67 8.18 -0.50
C GLY A 300 16.91 8.54 0.98
N ALA A 301 17.15 9.79 1.25
CA ALA A 301 17.28 10.29 2.61
C ALA A 301 16.54 11.61 2.78
N GLY A 302 16.10 11.88 4.01
CA GLY A 302 15.32 13.08 4.25
C GLY A 302 15.05 13.37 5.70
N VAL A 303 14.23 14.38 5.91
CA VAL A 303 13.74 14.80 7.21
C VAL A 303 12.24 15.08 7.14
N GLY A 304 11.52 14.67 8.17
CA GLY A 304 10.10 14.95 8.32
C GLY A 304 9.79 15.77 9.55
N VAL A 305 8.71 16.54 9.48
CA VAL A 305 8.10 17.21 10.63
C VAL A 305 6.80 16.48 10.96
N ARG A 306 6.53 16.37 12.25
CA ARG A 306 5.31 15.77 12.80
C ARG A 306 4.57 16.78 13.67
N TYR A 307 3.29 16.96 13.42
CA TYR A 307 2.40 17.68 14.34
C TYR A 307 1.46 16.69 14.99
N ILE A 308 1.60 16.53 16.30
CA ILE A 308 0.86 15.52 17.07
C ILE A 308 -0.57 15.99 17.29
N THR A 309 -1.53 15.22 16.84
CA THR A 309 -2.97 15.47 17.03
C THR A 309 -3.64 14.28 17.75
N PRO A 310 -4.84 14.48 18.32
CA PRO A 310 -5.61 13.38 18.93
C PRO A 310 -5.95 12.24 17.94
N PHE A 311 -5.94 12.52 16.64
CA PHE A 311 -6.26 11.55 15.58
C PHE A 311 -5.02 10.87 14.97
N GLY A 312 -3.85 11.17 15.49
CA GLY A 312 -2.55 10.74 14.99
C GLY A 312 -1.68 11.93 14.53
N PRO A 313 -0.39 11.71 14.29
CA PRO A 313 0.49 12.76 13.81
C PRO A 313 0.15 13.15 12.36
N LEU A 314 0.09 14.45 12.09
CA LEU A 314 0.19 14.97 10.73
C LEU A 314 1.67 14.99 10.35
N ARG A 315 2.04 14.46 9.20
CA ARG A 315 3.41 14.40 8.73
C ARG A 315 3.62 15.23 7.47
N VAL A 316 4.80 15.85 7.40
CA VAL A 316 5.36 16.42 6.17
C VAL A 316 6.80 15.95 6.08
N ASP A 317 7.16 15.23 5.04
CA ASP A 317 8.49 14.68 4.79
C ASP A 317 9.09 15.35 3.55
N ALA A 318 10.37 15.74 3.61
CA ALA A 318 11.15 16.16 2.46
C ALA A 318 12.32 15.19 2.29
N ALA A 319 12.55 14.70 1.07
CA ALA A 319 13.55 13.69 0.76
C ALA A 319 14.26 13.97 -0.55
N VAL A 320 15.51 13.52 -0.65
CA VAL A 320 16.31 13.56 -1.88
C VAL A 320 16.81 12.16 -2.22
N PRO A 321 16.88 11.80 -3.51
CA PRO A 321 17.54 10.59 -3.95
C PRO A 321 19.06 10.76 -3.86
N LEU A 322 19.77 9.80 -3.24
CA LEU A 322 21.22 9.86 -3.07
C LEU A 322 21.99 9.33 -4.28
N ASN A 323 21.39 8.46 -5.08
CA ASN A 323 21.99 7.85 -6.27
C ASN A 323 21.02 7.89 -7.46
N ARG A 324 20.67 9.12 -7.87
CA ARG A 324 19.71 9.44 -8.92
C ARG A 324 20.16 8.98 -10.30
N ARG A 325 19.22 8.49 -11.11
CA ARG A 325 19.36 8.19 -12.55
C ARG A 325 18.85 9.36 -13.39
N PRO A 326 19.21 9.45 -14.69
CA PRO A 326 18.55 10.35 -15.63
C PRO A 326 17.03 10.14 -15.61
N GLY A 327 16.23 11.23 -15.55
CA GLY A 327 14.77 11.18 -15.43
C GLY A 327 14.23 11.06 -13.98
N ASP A 328 15.05 10.74 -12.98
CA ASP A 328 14.59 10.71 -11.60
C ASP A 328 14.38 12.14 -11.06
N ALA A 329 13.34 12.33 -10.23
CA ALA A 329 13.07 13.60 -9.54
C ALA A 329 14.29 14.06 -8.71
N SER A 330 14.44 15.37 -8.50
CA SER A 330 15.54 15.94 -7.71
C SER A 330 15.26 15.87 -6.21
N PHE A 331 13.99 15.93 -5.82
CA PHE A 331 13.51 15.84 -4.44
C PHE A 331 12.04 15.40 -4.43
N GLY A 332 11.54 14.99 -3.29
CA GLY A 332 10.12 14.71 -3.06
C GLY A 332 9.65 15.33 -1.75
N ILE A 333 8.41 15.85 -1.73
CA ILE A 333 7.71 16.32 -0.54
C ILE A 333 6.43 15.48 -0.41
N TYR A 334 6.18 14.96 0.78
CA TYR A 334 5.06 14.09 1.06
C TYR A 334 4.33 14.57 2.31
N ALA A 335 3.00 14.64 2.28
CA ALA A 335 2.20 14.97 3.45
C ALA A 335 1.10 13.93 3.65
N GLY A 336 0.72 13.67 4.89
CA GLY A 336 -0.30 12.70 5.23
C GLY A 336 -0.57 12.61 6.73
N ILE A 337 -1.46 11.68 7.10
CA ILE A 337 -1.83 11.40 8.49
C ILE A 337 -1.21 10.07 8.92
N GLY A 338 -0.65 10.01 10.13
CA GLY A 338 0.08 8.85 10.66
C GLY A 338 1.59 8.93 10.43
N GLN A 339 2.31 7.92 10.91
CA GLN A 339 3.73 7.74 10.60
C GLN A 339 3.89 7.11 9.21
N ALA A 340 5.10 7.07 8.65
CA ALA A 340 5.35 6.52 7.33
C ALA A 340 5.12 4.99 7.30
N PHE A 341 5.38 4.29 8.42
CA PHE A 341 5.14 2.86 8.64
C PHE A 341 4.90 2.55 10.11
#